data_ca26885370e35b08550ca652ae3a15c4
#
_entry.id   ca26885370e35b08550ca652ae3a15c4
#
_cell.length_a   1.000
_cell.length_b   1.000
_cell.length_c   1.000
_cell.angle_alpha   90.00
_cell.angle_beta   90.00
_cell.angle_gamma   90.00
#
_symmetry.space_group_name_H-M   'P 1'
#
loop_
_entity.id
_entity.type
_entity.pdbx_description
1 polymer ?
#
loop_
_entity_poly.entity_id
_entity_poly.type
_entity_poly.pdbx_seq_one_letter_code
_entity_poly.pdbx_strand_id
1 'polypeptide(L)'
;MNAPLTAVAISCTLKPSPAESSSDLLASQILAALADHGVTGDVIRAVDHVISPGVEKDMGDGDEWPALRRRVLDADILVFVTPTWMGQQSSVAQRVLERLDAELSETDARGRLTLLDKIAIAGVVGNEDGAHHISAILFQSLNDVGYTIPSQASVYWNGEAMHTTDYKDLDETPEKVASATATAARNAAHLARVLRERDYPAS
;
A
#
# COMPACT_ATOMS: atom_id res chain seq x y z
N MET A 1 -12.92 -24.67 5.67
CA MET A 1 -12.38 -23.41 6.25
C MET A 1 -11.72 -22.66 5.10
N ASN A 2 -12.10 -21.40 4.86
CA ASN A 2 -11.44 -20.60 3.84
C ASN A 2 -9.97 -20.36 4.25
N ALA A 3 -9.05 -20.31 3.27
CA ALA A 3 -7.66 -19.97 3.53
C ALA A 3 -7.56 -18.62 4.27
N PRO A 4 -6.56 -18.39 5.12
CA PRO A 4 -6.37 -17.10 5.78
C PRO A 4 -6.20 -15.98 4.74
N LEU A 5 -6.58 -14.75 5.10
CA LEU A 5 -6.32 -13.59 4.27
C LEU A 5 -4.83 -13.24 4.28
N THR A 6 -4.35 -12.74 3.16
CA THR A 6 -2.96 -12.32 3.00
C THR A 6 -2.86 -10.83 2.67
N ALA A 7 -1.78 -10.19 3.12
CA ALA A 7 -1.47 -8.81 2.80
C ALA A 7 -0.03 -8.68 2.30
N VAL A 8 0.21 -7.69 1.47
CA VAL A 8 1.54 -7.22 1.14
C VAL A 8 1.60 -5.71 1.39
N ALA A 9 2.63 -5.26 2.11
CA ALA A 9 2.87 -3.84 2.27
C ALA A 9 4.04 -3.42 1.36
N ILE A 10 3.81 -2.40 0.52
CA ILE A 10 4.87 -1.78 -0.27
C ILE A 10 5.26 -0.48 0.42
N SER A 11 6.48 -0.44 0.95
CA SER A 11 7.10 0.76 1.49
C SER A 11 7.90 1.47 0.41
N CYS A 12 7.45 2.68 0.09
CA CYS A 12 8.03 3.53 -0.95
C CYS A 12 9.01 4.57 -0.37
N THR A 13 9.72 4.20 0.70
CA THR A 13 10.82 5.02 1.24
C THR A 13 11.91 5.25 0.20
N LEU A 14 12.67 6.35 0.34
CA LEU A 14 13.86 6.61 -0.49
C LEU A 14 15.14 6.00 0.09
N LYS A 15 15.07 5.46 1.32
CA LYS A 15 16.24 4.90 2.04
C LYS A 15 16.30 3.38 1.82
N PRO A 16 17.35 2.85 1.21
CA PRO A 16 17.52 1.40 1.09
C PRO A 16 17.79 0.72 2.44
N SER A 17 17.54 -0.57 2.53
CA SER A 17 17.89 -1.38 3.71
C SER A 17 19.42 -1.37 3.93
N PRO A 18 19.88 -1.41 5.18
CA PRO A 18 19.12 -1.56 6.43
C PRO A 18 18.75 -0.22 7.11
N ALA A 19 18.80 0.91 6.40
CA ALA A 19 18.50 2.22 6.99
C ALA A 19 17.08 2.25 7.58
N GLU A 20 16.93 2.83 8.78
CA GLU A 20 15.62 3.00 9.41
C GLU A 20 14.71 3.93 8.60
N SER A 21 13.43 3.60 8.54
CA SER A 21 12.46 4.31 7.75
C SER A 21 11.11 4.46 8.48
N SER A 22 10.60 5.68 8.53
CA SER A 22 9.25 5.96 9.03
C SER A 22 8.16 5.26 8.23
N SER A 23 8.35 5.13 6.91
CA SER A 23 7.39 4.42 6.05
C SER A 23 7.35 2.92 6.35
N ASP A 24 8.50 2.30 6.62
CA ASP A 24 8.56 0.88 7.00
C ASP A 24 7.92 0.63 8.37
N LEU A 25 8.16 1.54 9.32
CA LEU A 25 7.52 1.46 10.64
C LEU A 25 6.00 1.52 10.51
N LEU A 26 5.48 2.50 9.76
CA LEU A 26 4.03 2.63 9.54
C LEU A 26 3.46 1.41 8.81
N ALA A 27 4.15 0.90 7.78
CA ALA A 27 3.76 -0.32 7.06
C ALA A 27 3.68 -1.53 8.01
N SER A 28 4.68 -1.70 8.86
CA SER A 28 4.73 -2.79 9.85
C SER A 28 3.61 -2.67 10.90
N GLN A 29 3.29 -1.46 11.35
CA GLN A 29 2.19 -1.21 12.28
C GLN A 29 0.83 -1.53 11.67
N ILE A 30 0.61 -1.18 10.39
CA ILE A 30 -0.63 -1.53 9.68
C ILE A 30 -0.73 -3.06 9.52
N LEU A 31 0.36 -3.74 9.17
CA LEU A 31 0.38 -5.21 9.08
C LEU A 31 0.13 -5.88 10.43
N ALA A 32 0.70 -5.35 11.51
CA ALA A 32 0.45 -5.85 12.87
C ALA A 32 -1.04 -5.72 13.25
N ALA A 33 -1.66 -4.58 12.95
CA ALA A 33 -3.09 -4.40 13.16
C ALA A 33 -3.95 -5.33 12.29
N LEU A 34 -3.53 -5.62 11.05
CA LEU A 34 -4.18 -6.61 10.20
C LEU A 34 -4.05 -8.03 10.77
N ALA A 35 -2.92 -8.36 11.41
CA ALA A 35 -2.70 -9.66 12.05
C ALA A 35 -3.68 -9.92 13.20
N ASP A 36 -4.11 -8.89 13.94
CA ASP A 36 -5.17 -8.98 14.95
C ASP A 36 -6.52 -9.43 14.36
N HIS A 37 -6.68 -9.29 13.05
CA HIS A 37 -7.83 -9.75 12.28
C HIS A 37 -7.57 -11.02 11.47
N GLY A 38 -6.49 -11.76 11.76
CA GLY A 38 -6.16 -13.03 11.09
C GLY A 38 -5.67 -12.87 9.65
N VAL A 39 -5.09 -11.72 9.31
CA VAL A 39 -4.43 -11.45 8.03
C VAL A 39 -2.93 -11.59 8.22
N THR A 40 -2.26 -12.37 7.40
CA THR A 40 -0.78 -12.52 7.42
C THR A 40 -0.17 -11.74 6.27
N GLY A 41 0.99 -11.12 6.50
CA GLY A 41 1.64 -10.33 5.45
C GLY A 41 3.07 -9.93 5.82
N ASP A 42 3.75 -9.34 4.86
CA ASP A 42 5.11 -8.83 5.02
C ASP A 42 5.33 -7.54 4.24
N VAL A 43 6.44 -6.87 4.53
CA VAL A 43 6.82 -5.59 3.91
C VAL A 43 7.79 -5.84 2.76
N ILE A 44 7.52 -5.21 1.63
CA ILE A 44 8.46 -5.01 0.52
C ILE A 44 8.95 -3.57 0.57
N ARG A 45 10.24 -3.36 0.69
CA ARG A 45 10.84 -2.04 0.53
C ARG A 45 11.18 -1.85 -0.95
N ALA A 46 10.39 -1.04 -1.66
CA ALA A 46 10.48 -0.94 -3.11
C ALA A 46 11.86 -0.46 -3.61
N VAL A 47 12.53 0.41 -2.85
CA VAL A 47 13.87 0.94 -3.22
C VAL A 47 14.98 -0.11 -3.17
N ASP A 48 14.77 -1.25 -2.52
CA ASP A 48 15.74 -2.35 -2.48
C ASP A 48 15.72 -3.20 -3.76
N HIS A 49 14.81 -2.90 -4.68
CA HIS A 49 14.63 -3.62 -5.93
C HIS A 49 14.84 -2.72 -7.14
N VAL A 50 15.36 -3.30 -8.21
CA VAL A 50 15.45 -2.62 -9.49
C VAL A 50 14.08 -2.62 -10.15
N ILE A 51 13.34 -1.53 -10.00
CA ILE A 51 12.05 -1.30 -10.66
C ILE A 51 12.30 -0.35 -11.83
N SER A 52 12.36 -0.88 -13.04
CA SER A 52 12.58 -0.09 -14.24
C SER A 52 11.43 0.90 -14.48
N PRO A 53 11.69 2.14 -14.93
CA PRO A 53 10.63 3.06 -15.36
C PRO A 53 9.80 2.46 -16.49
N GLY A 54 8.49 2.66 -16.45
CA GLY A 54 7.58 2.20 -17.50
C GLY A 54 6.21 1.80 -16.96
N VAL A 55 5.33 1.40 -17.87
CA VAL A 55 3.93 1.05 -17.60
C VAL A 55 3.60 -0.39 -17.99
N GLU A 56 4.61 -1.20 -18.28
CA GLU A 56 4.43 -2.59 -18.68
C GLU A 56 4.63 -3.56 -17.50
N LYS A 57 4.14 -4.77 -17.62
CA LYS A 57 4.33 -5.84 -16.63
C LYS A 57 5.79 -6.22 -16.43
N ASP A 58 6.56 -6.12 -17.50
CA ASP A 58 7.98 -6.46 -17.57
C ASP A 58 8.66 -5.47 -18.52
N MET A 59 9.66 -4.75 -18.03
CA MET A 59 10.43 -3.78 -18.81
C MET A 59 11.74 -4.39 -19.35
N GLY A 60 11.90 -5.70 -19.26
CA GLY A 60 13.03 -6.43 -19.82
C GLY A 60 14.17 -6.68 -18.83
N ASP A 61 15.37 -6.85 -19.36
CA ASP A 61 16.52 -7.31 -18.61
C ASP A 61 16.83 -6.45 -17.37
N GLY A 62 16.93 -7.14 -16.23
CA GLY A 62 17.25 -6.53 -14.94
C GLY A 62 16.07 -5.91 -14.19
N ASP A 63 14.84 -5.96 -14.76
CA ASP A 63 13.63 -5.48 -14.08
C ASP A 63 13.14 -6.52 -13.05
N GLU A 64 13.15 -6.16 -11.79
CA GLU A 64 12.67 -7.02 -10.70
C GLU A 64 11.15 -6.86 -10.42
N TRP A 65 10.49 -5.89 -11.06
CA TRP A 65 9.06 -5.67 -10.90
C TRP A 65 8.20 -6.92 -11.15
N PRO A 66 8.46 -7.79 -12.14
CA PRO A 66 7.64 -8.98 -12.35
C PRO A 66 7.55 -9.89 -11.12
N ALA A 67 8.59 -9.97 -10.30
CA ALA A 67 8.58 -10.73 -9.05
C ALA A 67 7.75 -10.04 -7.96
N LEU A 68 7.87 -8.72 -7.83
CA LEU A 68 7.07 -7.91 -6.89
C LEU A 68 5.60 -7.93 -7.27
N ARG A 69 5.30 -7.77 -8.56
CA ARG A 69 3.95 -7.84 -9.12
C ARG A 69 3.24 -9.14 -8.74
N ARG A 70 3.90 -10.29 -8.85
CA ARG A 70 3.31 -11.57 -8.43
C ARG A 70 2.87 -11.54 -6.97
N ARG A 71 3.70 -10.99 -6.07
CA ARG A 71 3.35 -10.86 -4.65
C ARG A 71 2.14 -9.95 -4.43
N VAL A 72 2.03 -8.86 -5.21
CA VAL A 72 0.88 -7.95 -5.19
C VAL A 72 -0.39 -8.67 -5.68
N LEU A 73 -0.29 -9.43 -6.76
CA LEU A 73 -1.41 -10.20 -7.30
C LEU A 73 -1.85 -11.35 -6.39
N ASP A 74 -0.95 -11.95 -5.62
CA ASP A 74 -1.26 -13.05 -4.72
C ASP A 74 -1.90 -12.59 -3.40
N ALA A 75 -1.70 -11.32 -3.01
CA ALA A 75 -2.25 -10.77 -1.77
C ALA A 75 -3.72 -10.34 -1.92
N ASP A 76 -4.50 -10.48 -0.86
CA ASP A 76 -5.87 -9.95 -0.78
C ASP A 76 -5.92 -8.46 -0.45
N ILE A 77 -4.91 -8.00 0.28
CA ILE A 77 -4.82 -6.61 0.76
C ILE A 77 -3.46 -6.03 0.39
N LEU A 78 -3.47 -4.90 -0.28
CA LEU A 78 -2.30 -4.06 -0.50
C LEU A 78 -2.27 -2.94 0.53
N VAL A 79 -1.16 -2.81 1.24
CA VAL A 79 -0.85 -1.65 2.09
C VAL A 79 0.20 -0.82 1.35
N PHE A 80 -0.20 0.33 0.81
CA PHE A 80 0.68 1.19 0.03
C PHE A 80 1.16 2.36 0.88
N VAL A 81 2.44 2.39 1.23
CA VAL A 81 3.00 3.39 2.16
C VAL A 81 4.05 4.26 1.50
N THR A 82 3.91 5.57 1.61
CA THR A 82 4.84 6.55 1.05
C THR A 82 5.22 7.63 2.05
N PRO A 83 6.45 8.13 2.03
CA PRO A 83 6.77 9.38 2.70
C PRO A 83 6.19 10.57 1.94
N THR A 84 6.02 11.69 2.64
CA THR A 84 5.69 12.99 2.05
C THR A 84 6.98 13.72 1.68
N TRP A 85 7.06 14.20 0.46
CA TRP A 85 8.13 15.07 -0.04
C TRP A 85 7.55 16.23 -0.84
N MET A 86 7.73 17.46 -0.36
CA MET A 86 7.19 18.67 -1.00
C MET A 86 5.66 18.57 -1.23
N GLY A 87 4.94 18.00 -0.26
CA GLY A 87 3.50 17.77 -0.34
C GLY A 87 3.06 16.65 -1.28
N GLN A 88 3.98 15.85 -1.83
CA GLN A 88 3.73 14.79 -2.79
C GLN A 88 4.23 13.42 -2.28
N GLN A 89 3.74 12.34 -2.90
CA GLN A 89 4.31 11.01 -2.71
C GLN A 89 5.75 10.95 -3.23
N SER A 90 6.53 10.00 -2.73
CA SER A 90 7.90 9.81 -3.21
C SER A 90 7.95 9.40 -4.69
N SER A 91 9.08 9.65 -5.35
CA SER A 91 9.34 9.17 -6.71
C SER A 91 9.30 7.64 -6.82
N VAL A 92 9.65 6.94 -5.75
CA VAL A 92 9.53 5.47 -5.65
C VAL A 92 8.06 5.05 -5.67
N ALA A 93 7.19 5.77 -4.91
CA ALA A 93 5.76 5.51 -4.94
C ALA A 93 5.16 5.77 -6.32
N GLN A 94 5.55 6.89 -6.95
CA GLN A 94 5.11 7.21 -8.31
C GLN A 94 5.50 6.11 -9.30
N ARG A 95 6.74 5.61 -9.22
CA ARG A 95 7.22 4.51 -10.07
C ARG A 95 6.43 3.23 -9.87
N VAL A 96 6.11 2.87 -8.63
CA VAL A 96 5.28 1.68 -8.34
C VAL A 96 3.86 1.84 -8.92
N LEU A 97 3.26 3.03 -8.80
CA LEU A 97 1.95 3.31 -9.39
C LEU A 97 1.98 3.20 -10.93
N GLU A 98 3.02 3.74 -11.59
CA GLU A 98 3.21 3.61 -13.03
C GLU A 98 3.35 2.14 -13.45
N ARG A 99 4.01 1.31 -12.65
CA ARG A 99 4.12 -0.12 -12.95
C ARG A 99 2.82 -0.89 -12.70
N LEU A 100 1.97 -0.43 -11.79
CA LEU A 100 0.62 -0.96 -11.58
C LEU A 100 -0.34 -0.59 -12.72
N ASP A 101 -0.06 0.44 -13.50
CA ASP A 101 -0.88 0.85 -14.66
C ASP A 101 -1.10 -0.29 -15.66
N ALA A 102 -0.13 -1.20 -15.78
CA ALA A 102 -0.26 -2.41 -16.60
C ALA A 102 -1.50 -3.25 -16.27
N GLU A 103 -2.00 -3.20 -15.03
CA GLU A 103 -3.16 -3.98 -14.59
C GLU A 103 -4.49 -3.49 -15.21
N LEU A 104 -4.52 -2.29 -15.79
CA LEU A 104 -5.68 -1.80 -16.55
C LEU A 104 -5.99 -2.66 -17.79
N SER A 105 -5.00 -3.37 -18.31
CA SER A 105 -5.11 -4.25 -19.48
C SER A 105 -5.17 -5.74 -19.11
N GLU A 106 -5.03 -6.07 -17.83
CA GLU A 106 -4.96 -7.45 -17.36
C GLU A 106 -6.31 -7.92 -16.82
N THR A 107 -6.79 -9.04 -17.34
CA THR A 107 -8.07 -9.62 -16.93
C THR A 107 -7.93 -11.06 -16.48
N ASP A 108 -8.81 -11.47 -15.58
CA ASP A 108 -8.98 -12.85 -15.15
C ASP A 108 -9.76 -13.66 -16.22
N ALA A 109 -9.97 -14.96 -15.95
CA ALA A 109 -10.71 -15.87 -16.85
C ALA A 109 -12.18 -15.45 -17.06
N ARG A 110 -12.71 -14.51 -16.27
CA ARG A 110 -14.07 -13.97 -16.37
C ARG A 110 -14.12 -12.62 -17.08
N GLY A 111 -12.97 -12.13 -17.58
CA GLY A 111 -12.85 -10.83 -18.24
C GLY A 111 -12.83 -9.62 -17.30
N ARG A 112 -12.65 -9.82 -15.99
CA ARG A 112 -12.59 -8.77 -14.98
C ARG A 112 -11.13 -8.38 -14.73
N LEU A 113 -10.88 -7.14 -14.32
CA LEU A 113 -9.53 -6.72 -13.91
C LEU A 113 -8.96 -7.65 -12.84
N THR A 114 -7.69 -7.99 -12.94
CA THR A 114 -7.00 -8.95 -12.03
C THR A 114 -6.96 -8.51 -10.57
N LEU A 115 -7.08 -7.20 -10.31
CA LEU A 115 -7.07 -6.62 -8.97
C LEU A 115 -8.47 -6.37 -8.38
N LEU A 116 -9.54 -6.68 -9.12
CA LEU A 116 -10.88 -6.70 -8.53
C LEU A 116 -10.95 -7.70 -7.37
N ASP A 117 -11.84 -7.44 -6.44
CA ASP A 117 -12.03 -8.20 -5.20
C ASP A 117 -10.87 -8.05 -4.18
N LYS A 118 -9.86 -7.22 -4.48
CA LYS A 118 -8.76 -6.90 -3.57
C LYS A 118 -8.93 -5.53 -2.93
N ILE A 119 -8.31 -5.37 -1.78
CA ILE A 119 -8.45 -4.19 -0.92
C ILE A 119 -7.15 -3.39 -0.92
N ALA A 120 -7.23 -2.06 -0.88
CA ALA A 120 -6.07 -1.22 -0.68
C ALA A 120 -6.21 -0.27 0.53
N ILE A 121 -5.11 -0.12 1.29
CA ILE A 121 -4.93 0.84 2.38
C ILE A 121 -3.78 1.78 1.98
N ALA A 122 -3.97 3.08 2.17
CA ALA A 122 -2.92 4.09 1.99
C ALA A 122 -2.29 4.46 3.33
N GLY A 123 -0.95 4.45 3.40
CA GLY A 123 -0.16 4.98 4.50
C GLY A 123 0.68 6.18 4.05
N VAL A 124 0.61 7.30 4.76
CA VAL A 124 1.38 8.51 4.42
C VAL A 124 2.08 9.04 5.67
N VAL A 125 3.38 9.26 5.59
CA VAL A 125 4.16 9.72 6.75
C VAL A 125 5.18 10.76 6.35
N GLY A 126 5.22 11.88 7.07
CA GLY A 126 6.21 12.94 6.84
C GLY A 126 6.13 14.06 7.86
N ASN A 127 7.17 14.91 7.88
CA ASN A 127 7.25 16.09 8.75
C ASN A 127 6.54 17.29 8.15
N GLU A 128 5.94 17.16 6.99
CA GLU A 128 5.27 18.23 6.29
C GLU A 128 3.83 17.85 5.91
N ASP A 129 3.04 18.84 5.61
CA ASP A 129 1.67 18.70 5.15
C ASP A 129 1.61 18.06 3.75
N GLY A 130 0.50 17.42 3.44
CA GLY A 130 0.26 16.80 2.13
C GLY A 130 -0.46 15.46 2.20
N ALA A 131 -0.67 14.88 3.39
CA ALA A 131 -1.22 13.53 3.52
C ALA A 131 -2.59 13.35 2.85
N HIS A 132 -3.49 14.33 2.94
CA HIS A 132 -4.80 14.24 2.28
C HIS A 132 -4.69 14.29 0.75
N HIS A 133 -3.81 15.15 0.23
CA HIS A 133 -3.54 15.22 -1.20
C HIS A 133 -2.96 13.90 -1.72
N ILE A 134 -1.93 13.38 -1.03
CA ILE A 134 -1.30 12.11 -1.38
C ILE A 134 -2.31 10.96 -1.30
N SER A 135 -3.11 10.88 -0.24
CA SER A 135 -4.15 9.84 -0.10
C SER A 135 -5.16 9.89 -1.24
N ALA A 136 -5.54 11.09 -1.71
CA ALA A 136 -6.45 11.22 -2.85
C ALA A 136 -5.83 10.68 -4.14
N ILE A 137 -4.54 10.96 -4.40
CA ILE A 137 -3.80 10.41 -5.55
C ILE A 137 -3.73 8.88 -5.46
N LEU A 138 -3.33 8.35 -4.30
CA LEU A 138 -3.20 6.91 -4.10
C LEU A 138 -4.55 6.20 -4.27
N PHE A 139 -5.63 6.74 -3.70
CA PHE A 139 -6.95 6.15 -3.80
C PHE A 139 -7.48 6.15 -5.23
N GLN A 140 -7.28 7.25 -5.98
CA GLN A 140 -7.65 7.31 -7.38
C GLN A 140 -6.88 6.26 -8.18
N SER A 141 -5.56 6.26 -8.09
CA SER A 141 -4.70 5.34 -8.86
C SER A 141 -4.98 3.88 -8.55
N LEU A 142 -5.11 3.53 -7.26
CA LEU A 142 -5.36 2.15 -6.84
C LEU A 142 -6.78 1.69 -7.20
N ASN A 143 -7.77 2.59 -7.13
CA ASN A 143 -9.13 2.26 -7.53
C ASN A 143 -9.24 2.05 -9.04
N ASP A 144 -8.57 2.86 -9.86
CA ASP A 144 -8.58 2.73 -11.31
C ASP A 144 -8.05 1.35 -11.77
N VAL A 145 -7.00 0.83 -11.13
CA VAL A 145 -6.46 -0.50 -11.45
C VAL A 145 -7.26 -1.66 -10.86
N GLY A 146 -8.34 -1.37 -10.11
CA GLY A 146 -9.31 -2.39 -9.66
C GLY A 146 -9.45 -2.59 -8.16
N TYR A 147 -8.59 -1.97 -7.32
CA TYR A 147 -8.72 -2.12 -5.86
C TYR A 147 -9.98 -1.48 -5.31
N THR A 148 -10.60 -2.14 -4.35
CA THR A 148 -11.64 -1.54 -3.51
C THR A 148 -11.01 -0.83 -2.32
N ILE A 149 -11.41 0.43 -2.10
CA ILE A 149 -10.95 1.25 -0.99
C ILE A 149 -11.96 1.18 0.15
N PRO A 150 -11.63 0.59 1.31
CA PRO A 150 -12.55 0.54 2.44
C PRO A 150 -12.74 1.91 3.09
N SER A 151 -13.81 2.05 3.85
CA SER A 151 -14.03 3.25 4.65
C SER A 151 -12.88 3.49 5.61
N GLN A 152 -12.37 4.72 5.67
CA GLN A 152 -11.24 5.15 6.52
C GLN A 152 -9.93 4.39 6.24
N ALA A 153 -9.64 4.10 4.98
CA ALA A 153 -8.45 3.37 4.55
C ALA A 153 -7.17 4.23 4.49
N SER A 154 -7.22 5.49 4.90
CA SER A 154 -6.04 6.37 4.98
C SER A 154 -5.51 6.42 6.40
N VAL A 155 -4.26 5.98 6.58
CA VAL A 155 -3.50 6.09 7.82
C VAL A 155 -2.37 7.07 7.57
N TYR A 156 -2.30 8.16 8.34
CA TYR A 156 -1.24 9.13 8.11
C TYR A 156 -0.75 9.78 9.40
N TRP A 157 0.48 10.24 9.35
CA TRP A 157 1.09 11.12 10.33
C TRP A 157 1.74 12.30 9.61
N ASN A 158 1.35 13.49 10.03
CA ASN A 158 2.04 14.74 9.66
C ASN A 158 2.76 15.23 10.90
N GLY A 159 4.08 15.34 10.83
CA GLY A 159 4.86 16.05 11.82
C GLY A 159 4.67 17.55 11.70
N GLU A 160 5.54 18.28 12.35
CA GLU A 160 5.58 19.73 12.26
C GLU A 160 6.63 20.13 11.21
N ALA A 161 6.21 20.89 10.21
CA ALA A 161 7.08 21.33 9.13
C ALA A 161 8.30 22.09 9.69
N MET A 162 9.46 21.87 9.07
CA MET A 162 10.76 22.43 9.50
C MET A 162 11.32 21.83 10.81
N HIS A 163 10.63 20.91 11.47
CA HIS A 163 11.18 20.14 12.58
C HIS A 163 11.95 18.91 12.09
N THR A 164 12.83 18.38 12.94
CA THR A 164 13.76 17.30 12.60
C THR A 164 13.33 15.93 13.13
N THR A 165 12.23 15.88 13.91
CA THR A 165 11.73 14.61 14.48
C THR A 165 10.94 13.85 13.43
N ASP A 166 11.41 12.70 13.04
CA ASP A 166 10.71 11.79 12.13
C ASP A 166 9.73 10.90 12.93
N TYR A 167 8.75 10.32 12.24
CA TYR A 167 7.78 9.41 12.86
C TYR A 167 8.44 8.24 13.61
N LYS A 168 9.51 7.68 13.05
CA LYS A 168 10.30 6.60 13.65
C LYS A 168 11.05 6.99 14.93
N ASP A 169 11.24 8.30 15.16
CA ASP A 169 11.97 8.86 16.30
C ASP A 169 11.03 9.31 17.44
N LEU A 170 9.73 9.07 17.30
CA LEU A 170 8.76 9.32 18.34
C LEU A 170 8.87 8.28 19.46
N ASP A 171 8.75 8.70 20.72
CA ASP A 171 8.78 7.81 21.90
C ASP A 171 7.62 6.78 21.86
N GLU A 172 6.48 7.20 21.32
CA GLU A 172 5.29 6.35 21.16
C GLU A 172 4.50 6.71 19.89
N THR A 173 3.73 5.75 19.39
CA THR A 173 2.80 5.99 18.28
C THR A 173 1.69 6.93 18.75
N PRO A 174 1.46 8.08 18.09
CA PRO A 174 0.37 8.96 18.44
C PRO A 174 -0.99 8.26 18.43
N GLU A 175 -1.82 8.50 19.44
CA GLU A 175 -3.12 7.85 19.62
C GLU A 175 -4.01 7.95 18.37
N LYS A 176 -4.00 9.08 17.68
CA LYS A 176 -4.76 9.27 16.43
C LYS A 176 -4.31 8.33 15.32
N VAL A 177 -2.99 8.11 15.20
CA VAL A 177 -2.43 7.18 14.20
C VAL A 177 -2.77 5.74 14.57
N ALA A 178 -2.60 5.36 15.84
CA ALA A 178 -2.95 4.03 16.32
C ALA A 178 -4.44 3.72 16.11
N SER A 179 -5.33 4.65 16.43
CA SER A 179 -6.78 4.51 16.22
C SER A 179 -7.15 4.41 14.74
N ALA A 180 -6.54 5.24 13.87
CA ALA A 180 -6.75 5.18 12.42
C ALA A 180 -6.26 3.83 11.86
N THR A 181 -5.08 3.37 12.30
CA THR A 181 -4.50 2.06 11.91
C THR A 181 -5.43 0.90 12.27
N ALA A 182 -5.91 0.85 13.51
CA ALA A 182 -6.85 -0.18 13.95
C ALA A 182 -8.17 -0.15 13.15
N THR A 183 -8.68 1.04 12.84
CA THR A 183 -9.91 1.20 12.06
C THR A 183 -9.73 0.76 10.61
N ALA A 184 -8.65 1.19 9.96
CA ALA A 184 -8.34 0.80 8.59
C ALA A 184 -8.16 -0.72 8.47
N ALA A 185 -7.41 -1.33 9.38
CA ALA A 185 -7.15 -2.78 9.39
C ALA A 185 -8.45 -3.58 9.57
N ARG A 186 -9.28 -3.21 10.55
CA ARG A 186 -10.59 -3.85 10.79
C ARG A 186 -11.49 -3.78 9.55
N ASN A 187 -11.62 -2.59 8.95
CA ASN A 187 -12.49 -2.36 7.81
C ASN A 187 -11.98 -3.09 6.56
N ALA A 188 -10.66 -3.09 6.34
CA ALA A 188 -10.03 -3.80 5.22
C ALA A 188 -10.19 -5.32 5.34
N ALA A 189 -9.91 -5.89 6.50
CA ALA A 189 -10.07 -7.31 6.74
C ALA A 189 -11.54 -7.77 6.64
N HIS A 190 -12.49 -6.93 7.10
CA HIS A 190 -13.91 -7.19 6.92
C HIS A 190 -14.29 -7.22 5.44
N LEU A 191 -13.94 -6.18 4.69
CA LEU A 191 -14.32 -6.05 3.29
C LEU A 191 -13.64 -7.11 2.41
N ALA A 192 -12.38 -7.48 2.69
CA ALA A 192 -11.70 -8.56 1.99
C ALA A 192 -12.43 -9.91 2.16
N ARG A 193 -12.98 -10.21 3.35
CA ARG A 193 -13.80 -11.41 3.56
C ARG A 193 -15.09 -11.36 2.77
N VAL A 194 -15.76 -10.21 2.77
CA VAL A 194 -17.02 -10.02 2.02
C VAL A 194 -16.80 -10.25 0.53
N LEU A 195 -15.74 -9.66 -0.05
CA LEU A 195 -15.44 -9.81 -1.47
C LEU A 195 -14.95 -11.23 -1.84
N ARG A 196 -14.31 -11.94 -0.91
CA ARG A 196 -13.99 -13.37 -1.11
C ARG A 196 -15.23 -14.27 -1.17
N GLU A 197 -16.30 -13.89 -0.47
CA GLU A 197 -17.56 -14.63 -0.44
C GLU A 197 -18.51 -14.18 -1.55
N ARG A 198 -18.45 -12.91 -1.92
CA ARG A 198 -19.32 -12.27 -2.90
C ARG A 198 -18.49 -11.31 -3.73
N ASP A 199 -17.84 -11.87 -4.74
CA ASP A 199 -17.00 -11.13 -5.66
C ASP A 199 -17.80 -10.18 -6.58
N TYR A 200 -17.11 -9.24 -7.20
CA TYR A 200 -17.72 -8.37 -8.22
C TYR A 200 -18.24 -9.19 -9.40
N PRO A 201 -19.34 -8.76 -10.04
CA PRO A 201 -19.90 -9.46 -11.20
C PRO A 201 -18.90 -9.49 -12.36
N ALA A 202 -19.08 -10.46 -13.26
CA ALA A 202 -18.40 -10.44 -14.56
C ALA A 202 -18.87 -9.25 -15.38
N SER A 203 -18.00 -8.74 -16.25
CA SER A 203 -18.31 -7.66 -17.18
C SER A 203 -19.32 -8.10 -18.24
#